data_68e23a5cbf91df7386279102af2af283
#
_entry.id   68e23a5cbf91df7386279102af2af283
#
_cell.length_a   1.000
_cell.length_b   1.000
_cell.length_c   1.000
_cell.angle_alpha   90.00
_cell.angle_beta   90.00
_cell.angle_gamma   90.00
#
_symmetry.space_group_name_H-M   'P 1'
#
loop_
_entity.id
_entity.type
_entity.pdbx_description
1 polymer ?
#
loop_
_entity_poly.entity_id
_entity_poly.type
_entity_poly.pdbx_seq_one_letter_code
_entity_poly.pdbx_strand_id
1 'polypeptide(L)'
;MTDTVTTLGHYLIQQVESLDRAEYEIVRNSILKNLLAYGAMTSEQLGSLVENHLKHKFHGSLRRYYEAVQKDLEARGEIRRVRNSEPQLIEIAA
;
A
#
# COMPACT_ATOMS: atom_id res chain seq x y z
N MET A 1 -11.68 -22.49 -1.12
CA MET A 1 -11.94 -21.17 -1.72
C MET A 1 -10.97 -20.16 -1.11
N THR A 2 -10.29 -19.39 -1.93
CA THR A 2 -9.30 -18.42 -1.45
C THR A 2 -9.99 -17.15 -1.02
N ASP A 3 -9.61 -16.63 0.17
CA ASP A 3 -10.11 -15.35 0.65
C ASP A 3 -9.30 -14.23 -0.01
N THR A 4 -9.93 -13.44 -0.85
CA THR A 4 -9.25 -12.40 -1.62
C THR A 4 -9.87 -11.02 -1.39
N VAL A 5 -9.08 -10.00 -1.67
CA VAL A 5 -9.52 -8.60 -1.63
C VAL A 5 -9.49 -8.06 -3.05
N THR A 6 -10.61 -7.51 -3.50
CA THR A 6 -10.68 -6.83 -4.78
C THR A 6 -10.23 -5.40 -4.59
N THR A 7 -9.18 -4.98 -5.31
CA THR A 7 -8.61 -3.65 -5.15
C THR A 7 -9.42 -2.60 -5.89
N LEU A 8 -9.38 -1.38 -5.39
CA LEU A 8 -10.08 -0.24 -5.97
C LEU A 8 -9.16 0.72 -6.71
N GLY A 9 -7.85 0.51 -6.62
CA GLY A 9 -6.88 1.50 -7.09
C GLY A 9 -6.73 1.61 -8.59
N HIS A 10 -7.32 0.70 -9.36
CA HIS A 10 -7.14 0.65 -10.81
C HIS A 10 -8.39 1.01 -11.60
N TYR A 11 -9.32 1.71 -10.98
CA TYR A 11 -10.60 2.00 -11.65
C TYR A 11 -10.43 2.79 -12.95
N LEU A 12 -9.40 3.63 -13.05
CA LEU A 12 -9.20 4.46 -14.25
C LEU A 12 -8.75 3.64 -15.45
N ILE A 13 -8.10 2.51 -15.24
CA ILE A 13 -7.67 1.64 -16.33
C ILE A 13 -8.53 0.39 -16.41
N GLN A 14 -9.58 0.38 -15.64
CA GLN A 14 -10.57 -0.70 -15.62
C GLN A 14 -9.97 -2.07 -15.32
N GLN A 15 -8.84 -2.07 -14.61
CA GLN A 15 -8.22 -3.30 -14.14
C GLN A 15 -8.45 -3.41 -12.64
N VAL A 16 -8.91 -4.58 -12.25
CA VAL A 16 -9.15 -4.88 -10.85
C VAL A 16 -8.28 -6.07 -10.49
N GLU A 17 -7.52 -5.93 -9.44
CA GLU A 17 -6.68 -7.01 -8.95
C GLU A 17 -7.33 -7.66 -7.73
N SER A 18 -7.31 -9.00 -7.71
CA SER A 18 -7.71 -9.75 -6.53
C SER A 18 -6.47 -10.22 -5.83
N LEU A 19 -6.32 -9.83 -4.58
CA LEU A 19 -5.15 -10.17 -3.80
C LEU A 19 -5.55 -11.09 -2.67
N ASP A 20 -4.65 -12.01 -2.31
CA ASP A 20 -4.87 -12.87 -1.15
C ASP A 20 -5.06 -12.00 0.09
N ARG A 21 -6.12 -12.26 0.87
CA ARG A 21 -6.44 -11.40 2.02
C ARG A 21 -5.34 -11.39 3.07
N ALA A 22 -4.75 -12.55 3.36
CA ALA A 22 -3.70 -12.61 4.37
C ALA A 22 -2.49 -11.78 3.95
N GLU A 23 -2.10 -11.87 2.68
CA GLU A 23 -0.98 -11.08 2.17
C GLU A 23 -1.33 -9.61 2.10
N TYR A 24 -2.56 -9.30 1.69
CA TYR A 24 -3.05 -7.92 1.67
C TYR A 24 -2.94 -7.29 3.06
N GLU A 25 -3.41 -7.99 4.09
CA GLU A 25 -3.38 -7.47 5.45
C GLU A 25 -1.95 -7.27 5.97
N ILE A 26 -1.05 -8.17 5.61
CA ILE A 26 0.36 -8.03 5.99
C ILE A 26 0.94 -6.75 5.40
N VAL A 27 0.71 -6.51 4.12
CA VAL A 27 1.23 -5.31 3.44
C VAL A 27 0.54 -4.06 3.97
N ARG A 28 -0.78 -4.10 4.13
CA ARG A 28 -1.54 -2.97 4.67
C ARG A 28 -1.03 -2.57 6.06
N ASN A 29 -0.86 -3.55 6.93
CA ASN A 29 -0.38 -3.28 8.28
C ASN A 29 1.01 -2.69 8.28
N SER A 30 1.89 -3.14 7.39
CA SER A 30 3.23 -2.60 7.27
C SER A 30 3.19 -1.13 6.80
N ILE A 31 2.33 -0.83 5.80
CA ILE A 31 2.17 0.55 5.31
C ILE A 31 1.70 1.46 6.45
N LEU A 32 0.63 1.09 7.12
CA LEU A 32 0.05 1.94 8.17
C LEU A 32 1.00 2.09 9.36
N LYS A 33 1.66 1.01 9.75
CA LYS A 33 2.61 1.04 10.86
C LYS A 33 3.78 1.98 10.58
N ASN A 34 4.33 1.93 9.37
CA ASN A 34 5.44 2.81 9.00
C ASN A 34 5.02 4.27 8.95
N LEU A 35 3.86 4.57 8.38
CA LEU A 35 3.35 5.93 8.34
C LEU A 35 3.05 6.45 9.74
N LEU A 36 2.55 5.60 10.62
CA LEU A 36 2.28 6.00 12.00
C LEU A 36 3.58 6.27 12.76
N ALA A 37 4.59 5.44 12.55
CA ALA A 37 5.85 5.54 13.28
C ALA A 37 6.72 6.71 12.80
N TYR A 38 6.75 6.97 11.49
CA TYR A 38 7.68 7.95 10.90
C TYR A 38 7.00 9.16 10.30
N GLY A 39 5.67 9.16 10.22
CA GLY A 39 4.95 10.27 9.61
C GLY A 39 4.91 10.18 8.10
N ALA A 40 4.50 11.28 7.47
CA ALA A 40 4.36 11.35 6.02
C ALA A 40 5.69 11.08 5.31
N MET A 41 5.63 10.34 4.22
CA MET A 41 6.82 10.02 3.43
C MET A 41 6.43 9.77 1.98
N THR A 42 7.44 9.73 1.10
CA THR A 42 7.17 9.44 -0.30
C THR A 42 6.78 7.97 -0.48
N SER A 43 6.08 7.70 -1.58
CA SER A 43 5.74 6.31 -1.92
C SER A 43 6.99 5.43 -2.04
N GLU A 44 8.08 6.00 -2.56
CA GLU A 44 9.33 5.26 -2.72
C GLU A 44 9.96 4.91 -1.37
N GLN A 45 10.00 5.86 -0.46
CA GLN A 45 10.51 5.63 0.89
C GLN A 45 9.67 4.57 1.62
N LEU A 46 8.36 4.72 1.54
CA LEU A 46 7.44 3.78 2.18
C LEU A 46 7.60 2.39 1.59
N GLY A 47 7.68 2.30 0.26
CA GLY A 47 7.86 1.01 -0.41
C GLY A 47 9.15 0.32 0.01
N SER A 48 10.24 1.07 0.17
CA SER A 48 11.50 0.51 0.61
C SER A 48 11.41 -0.05 2.03
N LEU A 49 10.72 0.65 2.93
CA LEU A 49 10.52 0.16 4.30
C LEU A 49 9.67 -1.11 4.31
N VAL A 50 8.59 -1.13 3.53
CA VAL A 50 7.73 -2.29 3.45
C VAL A 50 8.51 -3.49 2.91
N GLU A 51 9.28 -3.29 1.84
CA GLU A 51 10.09 -4.37 1.28
C GLU A 51 11.12 -4.91 2.28
N ASN A 52 11.78 -4.03 3.00
CA ASN A 52 12.76 -4.46 4.00
C ASN A 52 12.12 -5.30 5.11
N HIS A 53 10.92 -4.95 5.52
CA HIS A 53 10.24 -5.67 6.59
C HIS A 53 9.66 -6.99 6.14
N LEU A 54 9.23 -7.10 4.88
CA LEU A 54 8.44 -8.24 4.42
C LEU A 54 9.16 -9.14 3.41
N LYS A 55 10.38 -8.82 3.02
CA LYS A 55 11.07 -9.54 1.95
C LYS A 55 11.20 -11.05 2.22
N HIS A 56 11.21 -11.47 3.48
CA HIS A 56 11.32 -12.88 3.84
C HIS A 56 9.97 -13.57 3.93
N LYS A 57 8.88 -12.84 3.79
CA LYS A 57 7.52 -13.38 3.95
C LYS A 57 6.78 -13.52 2.62
N PHE A 58 7.38 -13.06 1.54
CA PHE A 58 6.75 -13.07 0.24
C PHE A 58 7.57 -13.86 -0.77
N HIS A 59 6.86 -14.64 -1.58
CA HIS A 59 7.41 -15.27 -2.76
C HIS A 59 6.87 -14.49 -3.94
N GLY A 60 7.70 -13.92 -4.76
CA GLY A 60 7.28 -13.16 -5.90
C GLY A 60 7.45 -11.65 -5.69
N SER A 61 6.71 -10.85 -6.46
CA SER A 61 6.95 -9.42 -6.50
C SER A 61 6.25 -8.68 -5.38
N LEU A 62 6.96 -8.48 -4.29
CA LEU A 62 6.46 -7.68 -3.17
C LEU A 62 6.20 -6.23 -3.60
N ARG A 63 7.02 -5.70 -4.50
CA ARG A 63 6.83 -4.33 -4.98
C ARG A 63 5.47 -4.16 -5.67
N ARG A 64 5.06 -5.13 -6.48
CA ARG A 64 3.76 -5.08 -7.13
C ARG A 64 2.63 -5.14 -6.11
N TYR A 65 2.78 -5.98 -5.10
CA TYR A 65 1.81 -6.07 -4.01
C TYR A 65 1.69 -4.74 -3.29
N TYR A 66 2.84 -4.16 -2.93
CA TYR A 66 2.85 -2.89 -2.24
C TYR A 66 2.14 -1.80 -3.06
N GLU A 67 2.46 -1.70 -4.35
CA GLU A 67 1.83 -0.69 -5.20
C GLU A 67 0.32 -0.87 -5.28
N ALA A 68 -0.14 -2.10 -5.44
CA ALA A 68 -1.56 -2.39 -5.51
C ALA A 68 -2.27 -2.06 -4.19
N VAL A 69 -1.67 -2.46 -3.07
CA VAL A 69 -2.25 -2.20 -1.75
C VAL A 69 -2.25 -0.70 -1.45
N GLN A 70 -1.16 0.00 -1.77
CA GLN A 70 -1.12 1.45 -1.56
C GLN A 70 -2.24 2.16 -2.31
N LYS A 71 -2.42 1.83 -3.59
CA LYS A 71 -3.48 2.45 -4.39
C LYS A 71 -4.86 2.11 -3.86
N ASP A 72 -5.04 0.89 -3.40
CA ASP A 72 -6.30 0.47 -2.82
C ASP A 72 -6.60 1.24 -1.53
N LEU A 73 -5.61 1.41 -0.67
CA LEU A 73 -5.78 2.18 0.56
C LEU A 73 -6.10 3.66 0.28
N GLU A 74 -5.48 4.23 -0.75
CA GLU A 74 -5.82 5.59 -1.18
C GLU A 74 -7.28 5.66 -1.65
N ALA A 75 -7.70 4.69 -2.46
CA ALA A 75 -9.07 4.66 -2.97
C ALA A 75 -10.09 4.45 -1.87
N ARG A 76 -9.73 3.73 -0.81
CA ARG A 76 -10.61 3.52 0.34
C ARG A 76 -10.55 4.65 1.36
N GLY A 77 -9.65 5.62 1.18
CA GLY A 77 -9.53 6.75 2.08
C GLY A 77 -8.80 6.46 3.37
N GLU A 78 -8.02 5.38 3.44
CA GLU A 78 -7.24 5.07 4.64
C GLU A 78 -5.91 5.80 4.67
N ILE A 79 -5.36 6.11 3.50
CA ILE A 79 -4.19 6.98 3.36
C ILE A 79 -4.50 8.02 2.30
N ARG A 80 -3.73 9.10 2.28
CA ARG A 80 -3.95 10.17 1.31
C ARG A 80 -2.64 10.83 0.93
N ARG A 81 -2.67 11.54 -0.19
CA ARG A 81 -1.54 12.36 -0.61
C ARG A 81 -1.58 13.70 0.11
N VAL A 82 -0.41 14.14 0.57
CA VAL A 82 -0.30 15.44 1.23
C VAL A 82 -0.38 16.54 0.18
N ARG A 83 -1.29 17.50 0.37
CA ARG A 83 -1.48 18.58 -0.59
C ARG A 83 -0.26 19.49 -0.60
N ASN A 84 0.11 19.91 -1.82
CA ASN A 84 1.20 20.88 -2.02
C ASN A 84 2.55 20.41 -1.48
N SER A 85 2.76 19.11 -1.34
CA SER A 85 4.06 18.61 -0.95
C SER A 85 4.93 18.36 -2.19
N GLU A 86 6.22 18.64 -2.04
CA GLU A 86 7.22 18.46 -3.09
C GLU A 86 8.48 17.93 -2.44
N PRO A 87 8.86 16.66 -2.63
CA PRO A 87 8.16 15.65 -3.41
C PRO A 87 6.82 15.23 -2.81
N GLN A 88 6.03 14.50 -3.58
CA GLN A 88 4.72 14.05 -3.13
C GLN A 88 4.83 13.10 -1.94
N LEU A 89 4.20 13.47 -0.84
CA LEU A 89 4.18 12.65 0.36
C LEU A 89 2.83 11.96 0.52
N ILE A 90 2.85 10.87 1.27
CA ILE A 90 1.66 10.09 1.63
C ILE A 90 1.55 10.08 3.14
N GLU A 91 0.35 10.20 3.67
CA GLU A 91 0.10 10.17 5.11
C GLU A 91 -1.15 9.36 5.41
N ILE A 92 -1.32 8.98 6.67
CA ILE A 92 -2.56 8.35 7.12
C ILE A 92 -3.66 9.40 7.07
N ALA A 93 -4.81 9.01 6.51
CA ALA A 93 -5.99 9.87 6.48
C ALA A 93 -6.67 9.78 7.85
N ALA A 94 -6.67 10.89 8.56
CA ALA A 94 -7.28 10.92 9.88
C ALA A 94 -8.76 11.30 9.79
#